data_814f2fcf40650a493b7772ba189453eb
#
_entry.id   814f2fcf40650a493b7772ba189453eb
#
_cell.length_a   1.000
_cell.length_b   1.000
_cell.length_c   1.000
_cell.angle_alpha   90.00
_cell.angle_beta   90.00
_cell.angle_gamma   90.00
#
_symmetry.space_group_name_H-M   'P 1'
#
loop_
_entity.id
_entity.type
_entity.pdbx_description
1 polymer ?
#
loop_
_entity_poly.entity_id
_entity_poly.type
_entity_poly.pdbx_seq_one_letter_code
_entity_poly.pdbx_strand_id
1 'polypeptide(L)'
;MLALIRSLIFMAVFYIGSVPIIIATFIGAFFWPRTIYYMAQYWSRYHYLCARLILGIRVEVKGEIRNEPLLYVFKHESMFETIDLLRHFDKPVVIAKKELLVIPLWGWIATRHGLLGIDRDGGGAAMRQIIKQAKKAVAEGRPIVIFAEGSRAHHGERPELQTGFAGIYKLMGIPLVPVALNSGIVSPRDTFVQKSATISATGCTRRSIC
;
A
#
# COMPACT_ATOMS: atom_id res chain seq x y z
N MET A 1 -3.92 -23.67 17.04
CA MET A 1 -3.69 -22.93 18.30
C MET A 1 -2.47 -22.02 18.23
N LEU A 2 -1.28 -22.50 17.91
CA LEU A 2 -0.04 -21.69 17.81
C LEU A 2 -0.16 -20.49 16.86
N ALA A 3 -0.70 -20.67 15.64
CA ALA A 3 -0.88 -19.58 14.67
C ALA A 3 -1.80 -18.47 15.19
N LEU A 4 -2.86 -18.82 15.92
CA LEU A 4 -3.76 -17.87 16.55
C LEU A 4 -3.04 -17.03 17.61
N ILE A 5 -2.29 -17.68 18.50
CA ILE A 5 -1.52 -17.01 19.56
C ILE A 5 -0.51 -16.03 18.95
N ARG A 6 0.26 -16.49 17.94
CA ARG A 6 1.22 -15.64 17.23
C ARG A 6 0.55 -14.45 16.55
N SER A 7 -0.63 -14.65 15.95
CA SER A 7 -1.39 -13.55 15.32
C SER A 7 -1.87 -12.53 16.35
N LEU A 8 -2.36 -12.98 17.50
CA LEU A 8 -2.78 -12.08 18.60
C LEU A 8 -1.60 -11.28 19.15
N ILE A 9 -0.45 -11.93 19.38
CA ILE A 9 0.78 -11.27 19.81
C ILE A 9 1.23 -10.23 18.75
N PHE A 10 1.22 -10.63 17.48
CA PHE A 10 1.57 -9.71 16.39
C PHE A 10 0.65 -8.49 16.38
N MET A 11 -0.68 -8.69 16.45
CA MET A 11 -1.63 -7.58 16.48
C MET A 11 -1.39 -6.67 17.69
N ALA A 12 -1.24 -7.23 18.88
CA ALA A 12 -0.98 -6.44 20.09
C ALA A 12 0.32 -5.61 19.94
N VAL A 13 1.43 -6.25 19.58
CA VAL A 13 2.75 -5.59 19.44
C VAL A 13 2.69 -4.53 18.34
N PHE A 14 2.18 -4.88 17.15
CA PHE A 14 2.13 -3.96 16.02
C PHE A 14 1.23 -2.75 16.28
N TYR A 15 -0.01 -2.95 16.74
CA TYR A 15 -0.94 -1.83 16.94
C TYR A 15 -0.55 -0.94 18.13
N ILE A 16 -0.16 -1.52 19.26
CA ILE A 16 0.30 -0.75 20.42
C ILE A 16 1.56 0.04 20.06
N GLY A 17 2.53 -0.58 19.39
CA GLY A 17 3.76 0.10 18.96
C GLY A 17 3.55 1.11 17.81
N SER A 18 2.46 1.00 17.05
CA SER A 18 2.11 2.00 16.03
C SER A 18 1.64 3.32 16.64
N VAL A 19 1.03 3.31 17.82
CA VAL A 19 0.51 4.52 18.48
C VAL A 19 1.62 5.56 18.70
N PRO A 20 2.73 5.26 19.40
CA PRO A 20 3.80 6.23 19.59
C PRO A 20 4.44 6.69 18.28
N ILE A 21 4.54 5.81 17.26
CA ILE A 21 5.07 6.18 15.95
C ILE A 21 4.17 7.22 15.28
N ILE A 22 2.84 7.04 15.31
CA ILE A 22 1.86 7.97 14.75
C ILE A 22 1.92 9.30 15.48
N ILE A 23 1.97 9.30 16.81
CA ILE A 23 2.06 10.52 17.62
C ILE A 23 3.36 11.25 17.33
N ALA A 24 4.50 10.57 17.31
CA ALA A 24 5.80 11.16 16.99
C ALA A 24 5.83 11.73 15.56
N THR A 25 5.21 11.03 14.60
CA THR A 25 5.06 11.53 13.23
C THR A 25 4.23 12.80 13.17
N PHE A 26 3.10 12.82 13.88
CA PHE A 26 2.20 13.97 13.92
C PHE A 26 2.91 15.18 14.51
N ILE A 27 3.55 15.03 15.67
CA ILE A 27 4.31 16.11 16.32
C ILE A 27 5.49 16.57 15.44
N GLY A 28 6.31 15.63 14.96
CA GLY A 28 7.49 15.92 14.14
C GLY A 28 7.16 16.63 12.83
N ALA A 29 5.99 16.37 12.26
CA ALA A 29 5.54 17.01 11.03
C ALA A 29 5.30 18.51 11.15
N PHE A 30 5.03 19.04 12.36
CA PHE A 30 4.92 20.49 12.60
C PHE A 30 6.27 21.18 12.51
N PHE A 31 7.34 20.54 12.97
CA PHE A 31 8.69 21.09 12.95
C PHE A 31 9.39 20.83 11.63
N TRP A 32 9.16 19.65 11.05
CA TRP A 32 9.79 19.23 9.82
C TRP A 32 8.85 18.35 8.97
N PRO A 33 8.19 18.89 7.96
CA PRO A 33 7.19 18.17 7.16
C PRO A 33 7.71 16.88 6.51
N ARG A 34 9.01 16.79 6.21
CA ARG A 34 9.63 15.57 5.65
C ARG A 34 9.62 14.37 6.62
N THR A 35 9.41 14.61 7.92
CA THR A 35 9.26 13.56 8.94
C THR A 35 8.21 12.53 8.53
N ILE A 36 7.13 12.96 7.87
CA ILE A 36 6.06 12.07 7.41
C ILE A 36 6.61 10.93 6.52
N TYR A 37 7.51 11.22 5.59
CA TYR A 37 8.06 10.22 4.68
C TYR A 37 8.98 9.23 5.40
N TYR A 38 9.89 9.73 6.24
CA TYR A 38 10.80 8.87 7.00
C TYR A 38 10.07 7.97 7.98
N MET A 39 9.07 8.53 8.68
CA MET A 39 8.30 7.79 9.66
C MET A 39 7.34 6.79 9.02
N ALA A 40 6.81 7.05 7.82
CA ALA A 40 6.04 6.08 7.06
C ALA A 40 6.89 4.86 6.68
N GLN A 41 8.13 5.08 6.21
CA GLN A 41 9.06 3.99 5.95
C GLN A 41 9.46 3.25 7.22
N TYR A 42 9.71 3.99 8.33
CA TYR A 42 10.01 3.39 9.62
C TYR A 42 8.87 2.52 10.12
N TRP A 43 7.63 3.01 10.05
CA TRP A 43 6.43 2.26 10.42
C TRP A 43 6.25 0.99 9.59
N SER A 44 6.49 1.05 8.29
CA SER A 44 6.44 -0.11 7.41
C SER A 44 7.55 -1.13 7.75
N ARG A 45 8.77 -0.66 8.06
CA ARG A 45 9.87 -1.54 8.52
C ARG A 45 9.54 -2.18 9.86
N TYR A 46 8.95 -1.43 10.79
CA TYR A 46 8.47 -1.95 12.06
C TYR A 46 7.40 -3.04 11.87
N HIS A 47 6.41 -2.80 10.99
CA HIS A 47 5.42 -3.80 10.60
C HIS A 47 6.09 -5.09 10.10
N TYR A 48 7.00 -4.96 9.14
CA TYR A 48 7.73 -6.10 8.59
C TYR A 48 8.56 -6.84 9.65
N LEU A 49 9.22 -6.13 10.54
CA LEU A 49 9.98 -6.72 11.63
C LEU A 49 9.08 -7.54 12.56
N CYS A 50 7.95 -6.99 12.98
CA CYS A 50 6.96 -7.70 13.77
C CYS A 50 6.45 -8.96 13.04
N ALA A 51 6.11 -8.84 11.75
CA ALA A 51 5.64 -9.95 10.95
C ALA A 51 6.73 -11.04 10.79
N ARG A 52 7.97 -10.64 10.58
CA ARG A 52 9.10 -11.57 10.44
C ARG A 52 9.41 -12.33 11.72
N LEU A 53 9.48 -11.62 12.86
CA LEU A 53 9.89 -12.21 14.14
C LEU A 53 8.76 -13.00 14.81
N ILE A 54 7.53 -12.48 14.78
CA ILE A 54 6.41 -13.08 15.47
C ILE A 54 5.70 -14.11 14.60
N LEU A 55 5.45 -13.79 13.33
CA LEU A 55 4.71 -14.65 12.41
C LEU A 55 5.63 -15.54 11.56
N GLY A 56 6.90 -15.18 11.39
CA GLY A 56 7.85 -15.89 10.52
C GLY A 56 7.61 -15.61 9.03
N ILE A 57 6.97 -14.48 8.69
CA ILE A 57 6.71 -14.09 7.31
C ILE A 57 8.00 -13.54 6.69
N ARG A 58 8.34 -14.03 5.50
CA ARG A 58 9.43 -13.50 4.68
C ARG A 58 8.85 -12.90 3.41
N VAL A 59 9.48 -11.84 2.91
CA VAL A 59 9.09 -11.19 1.65
C VAL A 59 10.26 -11.27 0.68
N GLU A 60 10.00 -11.82 -0.48
CA GLU A 60 10.91 -11.84 -1.61
C GLU A 60 10.35 -10.96 -2.72
N VAL A 61 11.15 -10.01 -3.18
CA VAL A 61 10.81 -9.15 -4.32
C VAL A 61 11.59 -9.63 -5.52
N LYS A 62 10.87 -9.99 -6.59
CA LYS A 62 11.45 -10.38 -7.88
C LYS A 62 11.20 -9.25 -8.89
N GLY A 63 12.25 -8.82 -9.56
CA GLY A 63 12.21 -7.69 -10.46
C GLY A 63 12.74 -6.41 -9.82
N GLU A 64 12.71 -5.32 -10.57
CA GLU A 64 13.25 -4.03 -10.19
C GLU A 64 12.14 -3.08 -9.74
N ILE A 65 12.25 -2.52 -8.56
CA ILE A 65 11.42 -1.41 -8.09
C ILE A 65 12.14 -0.11 -8.40
N ARG A 66 11.52 0.73 -9.23
CA ARG A 66 12.05 2.04 -9.62
C ARG A 66 11.27 3.14 -8.93
N ASN A 67 11.97 4.08 -8.35
CA ASN A 67 11.38 5.29 -7.76
C ASN A 67 11.23 6.39 -8.83
N GLU A 68 10.57 6.02 -9.92
CA GLU A 68 10.27 6.86 -11.07
C GLU A 68 8.74 7.08 -11.16
N PRO A 69 8.28 8.07 -11.93
CA PRO A 69 6.85 8.35 -12.10
C PRO A 69 6.16 7.27 -12.97
N LEU A 70 6.07 6.07 -12.44
CA LEU A 70 5.42 4.90 -13.03
C LEU A 70 4.10 4.61 -12.31
N LEU A 71 3.16 3.98 -13.00
CA LEU A 71 1.92 3.47 -12.41
C LEU A 71 2.11 2.00 -12.01
N TYR A 72 2.32 1.75 -10.73
CA TYR A 72 2.39 0.42 -10.18
C TYR A 72 1.00 -0.10 -9.87
N VAL A 73 0.63 -1.21 -10.48
CA VAL A 73 -0.69 -1.85 -10.34
C VAL A 73 -0.53 -3.15 -9.59
N PHE A 74 -0.92 -3.11 -8.33
CA PHE A 74 -0.81 -4.25 -7.43
C PHE A 74 -2.06 -5.11 -7.44
N LYS A 75 -1.86 -6.42 -7.36
CA LYS A 75 -2.89 -7.33 -6.89
C LYS A 75 -3.17 -7.06 -5.41
N HIS A 76 -4.43 -7.17 -4.97
CA HIS A 76 -4.83 -6.88 -3.60
C HIS A 76 -5.39 -8.12 -2.91
N GLU A 77 -4.62 -8.76 -2.05
CA GLU A 77 -5.04 -9.97 -1.33
C GLU A 77 -5.11 -9.75 0.20
N SER A 78 -4.32 -8.80 0.74
CA SER A 78 -4.13 -8.67 2.17
C SER A 78 -3.92 -7.19 2.60
N MET A 79 -4.00 -6.94 3.88
CA MET A 79 -3.54 -5.65 4.45
C MET A 79 -2.00 -5.57 4.50
N PHE A 80 -1.32 -6.71 4.45
CA PHE A 80 0.13 -6.78 4.57
C PHE A 80 0.82 -5.95 3.49
N GLU A 81 0.49 -6.18 2.22
CA GLU A 81 1.13 -5.48 1.10
C GLU A 81 0.86 -3.97 1.09
N THR A 82 -0.29 -3.52 1.65
CA THR A 82 -0.62 -2.09 1.70
C THR A 82 0.30 -1.30 2.63
N ILE A 83 0.82 -1.96 3.66
CA ILE A 83 1.79 -1.38 4.59
C ILE A 83 3.20 -1.64 4.08
N ASP A 84 3.48 -2.85 3.60
CA ASP A 84 4.81 -3.30 3.20
C ASP A 84 5.37 -2.51 2.00
N LEU A 85 4.50 -2.04 1.08
CA LEU A 85 4.93 -1.24 -0.07
C LEU A 85 5.70 0.05 0.33
N LEU A 86 5.38 0.65 1.49
CA LEU A 86 6.02 1.90 1.93
C LEU A 86 7.52 1.74 2.25
N ARG A 87 8.00 0.53 2.51
CA ARG A 87 9.45 0.30 2.71
C ARG A 87 10.20 0.08 1.40
N HIS A 88 9.49 -0.19 0.31
CA HIS A 88 10.07 -0.47 -0.99
C HIS A 88 10.14 0.75 -1.90
N PHE A 89 9.23 1.71 -1.71
CA PHE A 89 9.15 2.92 -2.52
C PHE A 89 9.56 4.16 -1.72
N ASP A 90 10.24 5.10 -2.40
CA ASP A 90 10.43 6.45 -1.86
C ASP A 90 9.21 7.31 -2.20
N LYS A 91 8.52 7.79 -1.16
CA LYS A 91 7.36 8.71 -1.24
C LYS A 91 6.27 8.28 -2.24
N PRO A 92 5.81 7.01 -2.24
CA PRO A 92 4.78 6.59 -3.17
C PRO A 92 3.48 7.35 -2.93
N VAL A 93 2.73 7.59 -4.01
CA VAL A 93 1.37 8.10 -3.96
C VAL A 93 0.42 6.92 -4.12
N VAL A 94 -0.36 6.63 -3.10
CA VAL A 94 -1.23 5.46 -3.07
C VAL A 94 -2.68 5.89 -3.29
N ILE A 95 -3.34 5.31 -4.28
CA ILE A 95 -4.78 5.50 -4.51
C ILE A 95 -5.53 4.45 -3.71
N ALA A 96 -6.34 4.89 -2.74
CA ALA A 96 -7.07 4.03 -1.82
C ALA A 96 -8.48 4.57 -1.54
N LYS A 97 -9.25 3.88 -0.70
CA LYS A 97 -10.60 4.30 -0.32
C LYS A 97 -10.56 5.58 0.52
N LYS A 98 -11.49 6.53 0.24
CA LYS A 98 -11.59 7.80 1.00
C LYS A 98 -11.85 7.60 2.49
N GLU A 99 -12.54 6.50 2.87
CA GLU A 99 -12.89 6.17 4.26
C GLU A 99 -11.66 5.98 5.14
N LEU A 100 -10.51 5.67 4.57
CA LEU A 100 -9.26 5.59 5.33
C LEU A 100 -8.80 6.98 5.82
N LEU A 101 -9.16 8.05 5.14
CA LEU A 101 -8.72 9.41 5.48
C LEU A 101 -9.42 9.99 6.71
N VAL A 102 -10.52 9.37 7.18
CA VAL A 102 -11.23 9.82 8.39
C VAL A 102 -10.64 9.25 9.69
N ILE A 103 -9.69 8.33 9.62
CA ILE A 103 -9.01 7.77 10.79
C ILE A 103 -8.23 8.90 11.49
N PRO A 104 -8.50 9.19 12.77
CA PRO A 104 -7.88 10.29 13.49
C PRO A 104 -6.34 10.21 13.47
N LEU A 105 -5.67 11.34 13.32
CA LEU A 105 -4.22 11.51 13.19
C LEU A 105 -3.64 10.80 11.96
N TRP A 106 -3.93 9.50 11.81
CA TRP A 106 -3.40 8.69 10.70
C TRP A 106 -3.87 9.21 9.34
N GLY A 107 -5.15 9.53 9.17
CA GLY A 107 -5.70 10.05 7.91
C GLY A 107 -5.06 11.40 7.52
N TRP A 108 -4.80 12.25 8.51
CA TRP A 108 -4.09 13.50 8.29
C TRP A 108 -2.63 13.28 7.81
N ILE A 109 -1.91 12.35 8.45
CA ILE A 109 -0.56 11.94 8.05
C ILE A 109 -0.58 11.32 6.65
N ALA A 110 -1.50 10.40 6.41
CA ALA A 110 -1.63 9.68 5.15
C ALA A 110 -1.90 10.62 3.97
N THR A 111 -2.79 11.59 4.14
CA THR A 111 -3.06 12.62 3.12
C THR A 111 -1.81 13.43 2.79
N ARG A 112 -1.05 13.85 3.80
CA ARG A 112 0.20 14.60 3.61
C ARG A 112 1.33 13.75 3.03
N HIS A 113 1.31 12.45 3.32
CA HIS A 113 2.24 11.52 2.67
C HIS A 113 1.95 11.38 1.17
N GLY A 114 0.68 11.45 0.78
CA GLY A 114 0.25 11.31 -0.61
C GLY A 114 -0.79 10.20 -0.83
N LEU A 115 -1.53 9.79 0.22
CA LEU A 115 -2.68 8.94 0.02
C LEU A 115 -3.80 9.75 -0.66
N LEU A 116 -4.24 9.28 -1.83
CA LEU A 116 -5.34 9.86 -2.59
C LEU A 116 -6.61 9.02 -2.34
N GLY A 117 -7.53 9.59 -1.59
CA GLY A 117 -8.81 8.94 -1.29
C GLY A 117 -9.77 9.03 -2.47
N ILE A 118 -10.10 7.89 -3.09
CA ILE A 118 -11.10 7.83 -4.15
C ILE A 118 -12.49 7.65 -3.56
N ASP A 119 -13.40 8.55 -3.96
CA ASP A 119 -14.84 8.38 -3.79
C ASP A 119 -15.35 7.57 -4.99
N ARG A 120 -15.76 6.34 -4.74
CA ARG A 120 -16.23 5.45 -5.82
C ARG A 120 -17.61 5.85 -6.34
N ASP A 121 -18.42 6.47 -5.49
CA ASP A 121 -19.76 6.94 -5.82
C ASP A 121 -19.74 8.37 -6.39
N GLY A 122 -18.60 9.05 -6.33
CA GLY A 122 -18.41 10.43 -6.77
C GLY A 122 -18.28 10.63 -8.28
N GLY A 123 -18.38 9.54 -9.06
CA GLY A 123 -18.41 9.58 -10.52
C GLY A 123 -17.20 10.29 -11.17
N GLY A 124 -17.44 10.93 -12.31
CA GLY A 124 -16.39 11.57 -13.10
C GLY A 124 -15.71 12.77 -12.43
N ALA A 125 -16.38 13.45 -11.49
CA ALA A 125 -15.79 14.58 -10.77
C ALA A 125 -14.69 14.12 -9.79
N ALA A 126 -14.98 13.07 -9.02
CA ALA A 126 -14.01 12.46 -8.11
C ALA A 126 -12.81 11.92 -8.89
N MET A 127 -13.04 11.26 -10.03
CA MET A 127 -11.99 10.76 -10.90
C MET A 127 -11.08 11.89 -11.43
N ARG A 128 -11.65 12.99 -11.90
CA ARG A 128 -10.86 14.16 -12.36
C ARG A 128 -9.99 14.74 -11.26
N GLN A 129 -10.49 14.80 -10.02
CA GLN A 129 -9.72 15.28 -8.87
C GLN A 129 -8.53 14.36 -8.56
N ILE A 130 -8.73 13.04 -8.53
CA ILE A 130 -7.67 12.05 -8.33
C ILE A 130 -6.59 12.19 -9.41
N ILE A 131 -6.99 12.26 -10.68
CA ILE A 131 -6.06 12.41 -11.81
C ILE A 131 -5.25 13.70 -11.71
N LYS A 132 -5.88 14.82 -11.33
CA LYS A 132 -5.18 16.10 -11.13
C LYS A 132 -4.09 15.98 -10.05
N GLN A 133 -4.41 15.35 -8.92
CA GLN A 133 -3.46 15.14 -7.82
C GLN A 133 -2.35 14.15 -8.20
N ALA A 134 -2.71 13.05 -8.89
CA ALA A 134 -1.75 12.07 -9.36
C ALA A 134 -0.78 12.66 -10.38
N LYS A 135 -1.26 13.49 -11.33
CA LYS A 135 -0.39 14.21 -12.29
C LYS A 135 0.59 15.16 -11.61
N LYS A 136 0.16 15.83 -10.52
CA LYS A 136 1.07 16.65 -9.71
C LYS A 136 2.18 15.79 -9.11
N ALA A 137 1.84 14.63 -8.54
CA ALA A 137 2.83 13.71 -7.97
C ALA A 137 3.79 13.15 -9.02
N VAL A 138 3.31 12.85 -10.23
CA VAL A 138 4.13 12.44 -11.37
C VAL A 138 5.13 13.53 -11.76
N ALA A 139 4.69 14.80 -11.79
CA ALA A 139 5.58 15.95 -12.05
C ALA A 139 6.65 16.13 -10.96
N GLU A 140 6.39 15.65 -9.73
CA GLU A 140 7.35 15.60 -8.63
C GLU A 140 8.27 14.36 -8.68
N GLY A 141 8.17 13.54 -9.74
CA GLY A 141 8.98 12.31 -9.91
C GLY A 141 8.52 11.13 -9.06
N ARG A 142 7.32 11.16 -8.48
CA ARG A 142 6.83 10.18 -7.52
C ARG A 142 6.10 9.02 -8.20
N PRO A 143 6.32 7.76 -7.78
CA PRO A 143 5.56 6.62 -8.25
C PRO A 143 4.11 6.66 -7.75
N ILE A 144 3.19 6.21 -8.60
CA ILE A 144 1.78 6.04 -8.27
C ILE A 144 1.50 4.55 -8.04
N VAL A 145 0.82 4.23 -6.96
CA VAL A 145 0.42 2.86 -6.62
C VAL A 145 -1.10 2.75 -6.58
N ILE A 146 -1.63 1.75 -7.26
CA ILE A 146 -3.07 1.45 -7.25
C ILE A 146 -3.30 -0.05 -7.10
N PHE A 147 -4.36 -0.40 -6.40
CA PHE A 147 -4.92 -1.74 -6.33
C PHE A 147 -6.11 -1.82 -7.27
N ALA A 148 -5.89 -2.38 -8.49
CA ALA A 148 -6.87 -2.31 -9.58
C ALA A 148 -8.17 -3.09 -9.31
N GLU A 149 -8.15 -4.07 -8.42
CA GLU A 149 -9.31 -4.85 -7.98
C GLU A 149 -10.22 -4.03 -7.04
N GLY A 150 -9.68 -2.97 -6.45
CA GLY A 150 -10.40 -2.05 -5.55
C GLY A 150 -10.78 -2.64 -4.19
N SER A 151 -10.78 -3.94 -4.01
CA SER A 151 -10.97 -4.64 -2.74
C SER A 151 -10.06 -5.85 -2.68
N ARG A 152 -9.81 -6.37 -1.46
CA ARG A 152 -9.02 -7.58 -1.30
C ARG A 152 -9.74 -8.77 -1.91
N ALA A 153 -9.04 -9.56 -2.72
CA ALA A 153 -9.47 -10.85 -3.27
C ALA A 153 -8.92 -12.00 -2.42
N HIS A 154 -9.56 -13.16 -2.46
CA HIS A 154 -8.96 -14.36 -1.90
C HIS A 154 -7.79 -14.82 -2.75
N HIS A 155 -6.84 -15.49 -2.10
CA HIS A 155 -5.70 -16.05 -2.84
C HIS A 155 -6.18 -17.04 -3.90
N GLY A 156 -5.71 -16.86 -5.14
CA GLY A 156 -6.12 -17.67 -6.30
C GLY A 156 -7.32 -17.11 -7.07
N GLU A 157 -8.10 -16.21 -6.51
CA GLU A 157 -9.17 -15.54 -7.24
C GLU A 157 -8.63 -14.52 -8.26
N ARG A 158 -9.44 -14.29 -9.30
CA ARG A 158 -9.17 -13.30 -10.35
C ARG A 158 -10.41 -12.42 -10.53
N PRO A 159 -10.70 -11.52 -9.58
CA PRO A 159 -11.83 -10.62 -9.70
C PRO A 159 -11.65 -9.67 -10.88
N GLU A 160 -12.74 -9.14 -11.38
CA GLU A 160 -12.72 -8.11 -12.41
C GLU A 160 -12.03 -6.84 -11.91
N LEU A 161 -11.27 -6.21 -12.80
CA LEU A 161 -10.64 -4.94 -12.51
C LEU A 161 -11.68 -3.83 -12.50
N GLN A 162 -11.54 -2.90 -11.58
CA GLN A 162 -12.44 -1.75 -11.50
C GLN A 162 -12.35 -0.87 -12.75
N THR A 163 -13.48 -0.47 -13.30
CA THR A 163 -13.53 0.40 -14.48
C THR A 163 -12.78 1.71 -14.31
N GLY A 164 -12.74 2.25 -13.09
CA GLY A 164 -11.97 3.44 -12.72
C GLY A 164 -10.46 3.28 -12.94
N PHE A 165 -9.90 2.08 -12.81
CA PHE A 165 -8.49 1.81 -13.09
C PHE A 165 -8.14 2.11 -14.56
N ALA A 166 -8.95 1.63 -15.51
CA ALA A 166 -8.72 1.88 -16.93
C ALA A 166 -8.75 3.38 -17.26
N GLY A 167 -9.66 4.14 -16.62
CA GLY A 167 -9.73 5.59 -16.73
C GLY A 167 -8.45 6.28 -16.21
N ILE A 168 -7.97 5.88 -15.04
CA ILE A 168 -6.73 6.41 -14.46
C ILE A 168 -5.56 6.11 -15.39
N TYR A 169 -5.38 4.87 -15.84
CA TYR A 169 -4.30 4.47 -16.73
C TYR A 169 -4.30 5.31 -18.03
N LYS A 170 -5.46 5.40 -18.70
CA LYS A 170 -5.60 6.15 -19.96
C LYS A 170 -5.30 7.64 -19.78
N LEU A 171 -5.77 8.26 -18.70
CA LEU A 171 -5.66 9.71 -18.47
C LEU A 171 -4.32 10.13 -17.86
N MET A 172 -3.62 9.21 -17.19
CA MET A 172 -2.27 9.47 -16.66
C MET A 172 -1.22 9.50 -17.75
N GLY A 173 -1.31 8.62 -18.76
CA GLY A 173 -0.36 8.55 -19.87
C GLY A 173 1.07 8.16 -19.48
N ILE A 174 1.24 7.49 -18.33
CA ILE A 174 2.55 7.03 -17.82
C ILE A 174 2.69 5.50 -17.96
N PRO A 175 3.92 4.98 -18.05
CA PRO A 175 4.12 3.54 -18.13
C PRO A 175 3.56 2.81 -16.92
N LEU A 176 2.99 1.62 -17.16
CA LEU A 176 2.38 0.77 -16.15
C LEU A 176 3.31 -0.40 -15.82
N VAL A 177 3.41 -0.71 -14.53
CA VAL A 177 4.15 -1.86 -14.01
C VAL A 177 3.17 -2.73 -13.21
N PRO A 178 2.76 -3.89 -13.73
CA PRO A 178 1.95 -4.83 -12.96
C PRO A 178 2.79 -5.50 -11.88
N VAL A 179 2.22 -5.65 -10.68
CA VAL A 179 2.84 -6.34 -9.56
C VAL A 179 1.94 -7.47 -9.09
N ALA A 180 2.35 -8.70 -9.40
CA ALA A 180 1.73 -9.89 -8.87
C ALA A 180 2.27 -10.20 -7.48
N LEU A 181 1.43 -10.71 -6.59
CA LEU A 181 1.82 -11.12 -5.24
C LEU A 181 0.90 -12.23 -4.73
N ASN A 182 1.33 -12.86 -3.63
CA ASN A 182 0.64 -13.98 -3.00
C ASN A 182 0.46 -13.78 -1.49
N SER A 183 0.26 -12.56 -1.06
CA SER A 183 0.14 -12.18 0.36
C SER A 183 -1.08 -12.80 1.05
N GLY A 184 -2.12 -13.15 0.30
CA GLY A 184 -3.31 -13.84 0.81
C GLY A 184 -3.04 -15.24 1.38
N ILE A 185 -1.92 -15.87 1.02
CA ILE A 185 -1.51 -17.15 1.63
C ILE A 185 -1.19 -16.96 3.11
N VAL A 186 -0.53 -15.85 3.47
CA VAL A 186 -0.06 -15.59 4.84
C VAL A 186 -1.07 -14.83 5.68
N SER A 187 -1.83 -13.94 5.07
CA SER A 187 -2.81 -13.06 5.72
C SER A 187 -4.11 -13.03 4.91
N PRO A 188 -4.93 -14.08 4.99
CA PRO A 188 -6.18 -14.18 4.25
C PRO A 188 -7.15 -13.05 4.60
N ARG A 189 -8.02 -12.70 3.64
CA ARG A 189 -8.95 -11.57 3.74
C ARG A 189 -9.91 -11.65 4.94
N ASP A 190 -10.46 -12.83 5.20
CA ASP A 190 -11.57 -13.03 6.14
C ASP A 190 -11.15 -13.63 7.49
N THR A 191 -9.84 -13.66 7.76
CA THR A 191 -9.33 -14.13 9.04
C THR A 191 -8.22 -13.23 9.55
N PHE A 192 -8.19 -13.05 10.86
CA PHE A 192 -7.07 -12.41 11.55
C PHE A 192 -5.91 -13.39 11.84
N VAL A 193 -6.11 -14.70 11.61
CA VAL A 193 -5.07 -15.71 11.79
C VAL A 193 -4.10 -15.68 10.62
N GLN A 194 -2.86 -15.31 10.90
CA GLN A 194 -1.80 -15.23 9.90
C GLN A 194 -0.90 -16.48 9.96
N LYS A 195 -0.42 -16.88 8.81
CA LYS A 195 0.41 -18.08 8.65
C LYS A 195 1.84 -17.72 8.30
N SER A 196 2.76 -18.56 8.73
CA SER A 196 4.19 -18.43 8.36
C SER A 196 4.38 -18.91 6.91
N ALA A 197 4.84 -18.03 6.04
CA ALA A 197 5.20 -18.35 4.67
C ALA A 197 6.04 -17.24 4.03
N THR A 198 6.53 -17.46 2.82
CA THR A 198 7.20 -16.44 2.01
C THR A 198 6.21 -15.78 1.08
N ILE A 199 6.15 -14.44 1.11
CA ILE A 199 5.41 -13.62 0.14
C ILE A 199 6.36 -13.35 -1.03
N SER A 200 5.93 -13.66 -2.23
CA SER A 200 6.64 -13.28 -3.46
C SER A 200 5.91 -12.13 -4.14
N ALA A 201 6.63 -11.06 -4.42
CA ALA A 201 6.15 -9.94 -5.23
C ALA A 201 6.98 -9.87 -6.52
N THR A 202 6.32 -9.87 -7.66
CA THR A 202 6.97 -9.81 -8.97
C THR A 202 6.47 -8.60 -9.74
N GLY A 203 7.38 -7.66 -10.04
CA GLY A 203 7.10 -6.53 -10.90
C GLY A 203 7.64 -6.80 -12.32
N CYS A 204 6.81 -6.61 -13.33
CA CYS A 204 7.19 -6.71 -14.72
C CYS A 204 7.33 -5.31 -15.32
N THR A 205 8.55 -4.87 -15.63
CA THR A 205 8.79 -3.61 -16.34
C THR A 205 8.75 -3.90 -17.84
N ARG A 206 7.88 -3.22 -18.57
CA ARG A 206 7.76 -3.38 -20.02
C ARG A 206 9.04 -2.95 -20.75
N ARG A 207 9.89 -3.94 -21.08
CA ARG A 207 10.59 -4.09 -22.36
C ARG A 207 10.46 -5.51 -22.89
N SER A 208 9.77 -6.39 -22.19
CA SER A 208 9.43 -7.73 -22.68
C SER A 208 7.97 -7.98 -22.32
N ILE A 209 7.19 -8.27 -23.31
CA ILE A 209 5.84 -8.85 -23.18
C ILE A 209 6.00 -10.12 -22.36
N CYS A 210 5.44 -10.13 -21.12
CA CYS A 210 5.24 -11.37 -20.37
C CYS A 210 4.01 -12.08 -20.91
#